data_07e37a34aba88bc7cbf84ea38bfec21c
#
_entry.id   07e37a34aba88bc7cbf84ea38bfec21c
#
_cell.length_a   1.000
_cell.length_b   1.000
_cell.length_c   1.000
_cell.angle_alpha   90.00
_cell.angle_beta   90.00
_cell.angle_gamma   90.00
#
_symmetry.space_group_name_H-M   'P 1'
#
loop_
_entity.id
_entity.type
_entity.pdbx_description
1 polymer ?
#
loop_
_entity_poly.entity_id
_entity_poly.type
_entity_poly.pdbx_seq_one_letter_code
_entity_poly.pdbx_strand_id
1 'polypeptide(L)'
;MKKCVVGIFFALVLCLAMLPMAAFAEDTVGAAQSSRTVITTVDELMQFAADVNAGAYDGKTDAVVSLESDLDLSGKTWTSIGCADNDANVPHFFSGKFYGNGHTISNLDFSENYGKTAYPSFGFFSEVYGAEISGLTIQGKLDVSNSGYVYFGTVAGVAADSKISGCVSDVSFTDTDKYINGTVALCGYAIDSTIEYCQNKGNFSITKDVSSLQMGGIVGLAQNSTVQYCANTGDMTSWTPCTGGIVGQLYQASKIINCYSTGKMVPLGIGNTDFGGIAGTVGAGTKISHCYFAGEVDLSQYTATTPYKRLGGIAGGVSGVSGVSSDTPAFENNYFIETENVPACFKYQDAGTEKTLEYMKTEAFFNEITTAGGKYRFNSNGTPLLPEHKYPTVEETPRYYYNSTTTVKDEGKTGSPKTIDAGVGMYAVSAVLSLTGMVYVNKKKS
;
A
#
# COMPACT_ATOMS: atom_id res chain seq x y z
N MET A 1 -40.94 -51.05 -14.05
CA MET A 1 -41.07 -51.51 -15.44
C MET A 1 -40.87 -50.27 -16.30
N LYS A 2 -39.70 -49.92 -16.73
CA LYS A 2 -39.01 -50.26 -18.00
C LYS A 2 -39.80 -49.80 -19.22
N LYS A 3 -39.13 -48.93 -20.02
CA LYS A 3 -39.36 -48.60 -21.44
C LYS A 3 -40.24 -47.33 -21.63
N CYS A 4 -39.93 -46.29 -22.40
CA CYS A 4 -38.99 -46.07 -23.51
C CYS A 4 -38.82 -44.56 -23.64
N VAL A 5 -37.60 -44.04 -23.70
CA VAL A 5 -37.30 -42.71 -24.27
C VAL A 5 -36.15 -42.90 -25.22
N VAL A 6 -36.49 -43.16 -26.49
CA VAL A 6 -35.58 -43.06 -27.64
C VAL A 6 -36.43 -42.59 -28.79
N GLY A 7 -36.19 -41.41 -29.31
CA GLY A 7 -36.85 -41.03 -30.58
C GLY A 7 -37.22 -39.55 -30.75
N ILE A 8 -36.36 -38.57 -30.35
CA ILE A 8 -36.46 -37.20 -30.87
C ILE A 8 -35.02 -36.62 -30.96
N PHE A 9 -34.25 -37.11 -31.87
CA PHE A 9 -32.91 -36.53 -32.16
C PHE A 9 -32.52 -36.64 -33.65
N PHE A 10 -33.47 -36.69 -34.59
CA PHE A 10 -33.14 -36.84 -35.99
C PHE A 10 -33.97 -35.98 -36.96
N ALA A 11 -34.46 -34.82 -36.51
CA ALA A 11 -35.29 -33.97 -37.38
C ALA A 11 -34.86 -32.48 -37.37
N LEU A 12 -33.60 -32.16 -37.06
CA LEU A 12 -33.12 -30.73 -37.05
C LEU A 12 -31.79 -30.50 -37.84
N VAL A 13 -31.46 -31.34 -38.80
CA VAL A 13 -30.21 -31.19 -39.58
C VAL A 13 -30.44 -30.98 -41.08
N LEU A 14 -31.67 -30.75 -41.56
CA LEU A 14 -31.90 -30.63 -42.99
C LEU A 14 -32.70 -29.39 -43.41
N CYS A 15 -32.53 -28.23 -42.78
CA CYS A 15 -33.10 -26.95 -43.24
C CYS A 15 -32.12 -25.78 -43.20
N LEU A 16 -30.83 -26.03 -43.44
CA LEU A 16 -29.82 -24.94 -43.53
C LEU A 16 -29.06 -24.93 -44.84
N ALA A 17 -29.77 -25.05 -45.95
CA ALA A 17 -29.17 -24.90 -47.26
C ALA A 17 -30.18 -24.18 -48.16
N MET A 18 -30.28 -22.85 -48.08
CA MET A 18 -30.69 -21.85 -49.07
C MET A 18 -30.98 -20.51 -48.38
N LEU A 19 -29.93 -19.85 -47.89
CA LEU A 19 -29.98 -18.41 -47.69
C LEU A 19 -29.00 -17.78 -48.68
N PRO A 20 -29.40 -16.70 -49.39
CA PRO A 20 -28.48 -16.02 -50.30
C PRO A 20 -27.31 -15.45 -49.49
N MET A 21 -26.09 -15.64 -50.00
CA MET A 21 -24.92 -14.94 -49.51
C MET A 21 -25.12 -13.44 -49.70
N ALA A 22 -25.70 -12.78 -48.71
CA ALA A 22 -25.51 -11.36 -48.55
C ALA A 22 -24.04 -11.15 -48.19
N ALA A 23 -23.36 -10.34 -48.98
CA ALA A 23 -22.00 -9.93 -48.71
C ALA A 23 -21.95 -9.38 -47.27
N PHE A 24 -21.28 -10.12 -46.36
CA PHE A 24 -20.83 -9.57 -45.14
C PHE A 24 -19.78 -8.51 -45.51
N ALA A 25 -20.19 -7.24 -45.48
CA ALA A 25 -19.21 -6.20 -45.27
C ALA A 25 -18.37 -6.63 -44.08
N GLU A 26 -17.08 -6.76 -44.26
CA GLU A 26 -16.14 -6.80 -43.13
C GLU A 26 -16.37 -5.52 -42.36
N ASP A 27 -17.26 -5.57 -41.35
CA ASP A 27 -17.13 -4.69 -40.22
C ASP A 27 -15.76 -5.03 -39.66
N THR A 28 -14.78 -4.21 -40.03
CA THR A 28 -13.56 -4.09 -39.26
C THR A 28 -14.03 -3.78 -37.83
N VAL A 29 -14.11 -4.80 -37.01
CA VAL A 29 -14.15 -4.63 -35.55
C VAL A 29 -12.86 -3.89 -35.25
N GLY A 30 -12.93 -2.57 -35.32
CA GLY A 30 -11.90 -1.71 -34.75
C GLY A 30 -11.79 -2.16 -33.30
N ALA A 31 -10.64 -2.73 -32.96
CA ALA A 31 -10.31 -2.98 -31.56
C ALA A 31 -10.70 -1.69 -30.82
N ALA A 32 -11.64 -1.81 -29.90
CA ALA A 32 -12.10 -0.69 -29.11
C ALA A 32 -10.86 -0.09 -28.47
N GLN A 33 -10.44 1.05 -29.01
CA GLN A 33 -9.30 1.79 -28.50
C GLN A 33 -9.71 2.19 -27.08
N SER A 34 -9.13 1.58 -26.06
CA SER A 34 -9.41 1.94 -24.68
C SER A 34 -9.15 3.44 -24.58
N SER A 35 -10.19 4.22 -24.36
CA SER A 35 -10.10 5.67 -24.36
C SER A 35 -9.29 6.08 -23.15
N ARG A 36 -8.06 6.53 -23.38
CA ARG A 36 -7.21 7.10 -22.35
C ARG A 36 -7.86 8.36 -21.81
N THR A 37 -8.04 8.45 -20.51
CA THR A 37 -8.43 9.66 -19.80
C THR A 37 -7.18 10.48 -19.52
N VAL A 38 -7.13 11.72 -20.01
CA VAL A 38 -6.03 12.65 -19.79
C VAL A 38 -6.48 13.73 -18.82
N ILE A 39 -5.67 13.99 -17.80
CA ILE A 39 -5.93 14.98 -16.76
C ILE A 39 -4.84 16.05 -16.84
N THR A 40 -5.24 17.28 -17.16
CA THR A 40 -4.36 18.45 -17.27
C THR A 40 -4.79 19.59 -16.35
N THR A 41 -6.01 19.53 -15.82
CA THR A 41 -6.61 20.55 -14.98
C THR A 41 -7.23 19.97 -13.72
N VAL A 42 -7.40 20.82 -12.71
CA VAL A 42 -8.06 20.43 -11.45
C VAL A 42 -9.50 19.99 -11.68
N ASP A 43 -10.23 20.66 -12.58
CA ASP A 43 -11.63 20.33 -12.87
C ASP A 43 -11.74 18.94 -13.53
N GLU A 44 -10.81 18.55 -14.42
CA GLU A 44 -10.74 17.21 -14.99
C GLU A 44 -10.42 16.16 -13.93
N LEU A 45 -9.53 16.45 -12.98
CA LEU A 45 -9.24 15.56 -11.86
C LEU A 45 -10.48 15.37 -10.97
N MET A 46 -11.18 16.46 -10.64
CA MET A 46 -12.40 16.40 -9.83
C MET A 46 -13.51 15.64 -10.55
N GLN A 47 -13.64 15.81 -11.88
CA GLN A 47 -14.60 15.05 -12.69
C GLN A 47 -14.24 13.56 -12.71
N PHE A 48 -12.96 13.21 -12.90
CA PHE A 48 -12.51 11.81 -12.83
C PHE A 48 -12.85 11.18 -11.48
N ALA A 49 -12.62 11.89 -10.38
CA ALA A 49 -12.97 11.41 -9.05
C ALA A 49 -14.49 11.17 -8.90
N ALA A 50 -15.31 12.12 -9.40
CA ALA A 50 -16.75 11.98 -9.39
C ALA A 50 -17.23 10.81 -10.26
N ASP A 51 -16.63 10.60 -11.43
CA ASP A 51 -16.98 9.51 -12.34
C ASP A 51 -16.67 8.14 -11.74
N VAL A 52 -15.49 7.98 -11.07
CA VAL A 52 -15.17 6.74 -10.35
C VAL A 52 -16.16 6.51 -9.22
N ASN A 53 -16.44 7.54 -8.43
CA ASN A 53 -17.35 7.45 -7.28
C ASN A 53 -18.82 7.20 -7.70
N ALA A 54 -19.18 7.50 -8.95
CA ALA A 54 -20.47 7.18 -9.55
C ALA A 54 -20.50 5.80 -10.24
N GLY A 55 -19.43 5.01 -10.18
CA GLY A 55 -19.34 3.68 -10.78
C GLY A 55 -19.02 3.66 -12.27
N ALA A 56 -18.66 4.79 -12.87
CA ALA A 56 -18.33 4.84 -14.30
C ALA A 56 -17.08 4.02 -14.66
N TYR A 57 -16.26 3.65 -13.67
CA TYR A 57 -15.04 2.85 -13.83
C TYR A 57 -15.17 1.43 -13.30
N ASP A 58 -16.34 1.01 -12.86
CA ASP A 58 -16.55 -0.34 -12.34
C ASP A 58 -16.22 -1.40 -13.41
N GLY A 59 -15.36 -2.34 -13.03
CA GLY A 59 -14.94 -3.43 -13.91
C GLY A 59 -14.02 -3.03 -15.07
N LYS A 60 -13.65 -1.75 -15.20
CA LYS A 60 -12.77 -1.27 -16.27
C LYS A 60 -11.29 -1.45 -15.90
N THR A 61 -10.82 -2.70 -15.86
CA THR A 61 -9.44 -3.04 -15.52
C THR A 61 -8.41 -2.60 -16.57
N ASP A 62 -8.86 -2.29 -17.78
CA ASP A 62 -8.06 -1.79 -18.91
C ASP A 62 -8.08 -0.26 -19.04
N ALA A 63 -8.82 0.44 -18.16
CA ALA A 63 -8.85 1.89 -18.16
C ALA A 63 -7.45 2.46 -17.91
N VAL A 64 -7.05 3.44 -18.72
CA VAL A 64 -5.79 4.16 -18.57
C VAL A 64 -6.10 5.63 -18.29
N VAL A 65 -5.59 6.11 -17.18
CA VAL A 65 -5.71 7.50 -16.75
C VAL A 65 -4.30 8.08 -16.59
N SER A 66 -4.08 9.27 -17.08
CA SER A 66 -2.78 9.92 -17.00
C SER A 66 -2.89 11.37 -16.56
N LEU A 67 -2.07 11.73 -15.60
CA LEU A 67 -1.83 13.11 -15.21
C LEU A 67 -0.74 13.69 -16.12
N GLU A 68 -1.01 14.83 -16.76
CA GLU A 68 -0.10 15.45 -17.73
C GLU A 68 0.31 16.87 -17.32
N SER A 69 -0.04 17.28 -16.12
CA SER A 69 0.35 18.58 -15.55
C SER A 69 0.40 18.50 -14.02
N ASP A 70 1.21 19.35 -13.42
CA ASP A 70 1.13 19.59 -11.99
C ASP A 70 -0.19 20.31 -11.66
N LEU A 71 -0.86 19.91 -10.59
CA LEU A 71 -2.14 20.47 -10.18
C LEU A 71 -2.07 21.05 -8.78
N ASP A 72 -2.65 22.24 -8.62
CA ASP A 72 -2.78 22.93 -7.33
C ASP A 72 -4.25 22.89 -6.88
N LEU A 73 -4.52 22.18 -5.78
CA LEU A 73 -5.85 22.03 -5.21
C LEU A 73 -6.16 23.09 -4.12
N SER A 74 -5.43 24.19 -4.07
CA SER A 74 -5.70 25.29 -3.12
C SER A 74 -7.16 25.71 -3.15
N GLY A 75 -7.81 25.68 -1.99
CA GLY A 75 -9.23 26.09 -1.85
C GLY A 75 -10.24 25.11 -2.43
N LYS A 76 -9.84 23.92 -2.80
CA LYS A 76 -10.73 22.82 -3.21
C LYS A 76 -10.88 21.82 -2.07
N THR A 77 -12.09 21.32 -1.89
CA THR A 77 -12.36 20.17 -1.01
C THR A 77 -12.10 18.89 -1.82
N TRP A 78 -11.25 18.03 -1.29
CA TRP A 78 -10.94 16.76 -1.94
C TRP A 78 -11.90 15.67 -1.49
N THR A 79 -12.51 14.97 -2.46
CA THR A 79 -13.23 13.71 -2.21
C THR A 79 -12.38 12.57 -2.76
N SER A 80 -12.02 11.62 -1.90
CA SER A 80 -11.18 10.47 -2.30
C SER A 80 -11.79 9.70 -3.47
N ILE A 81 -10.93 9.28 -4.40
CA ILE A 81 -11.33 8.46 -5.54
C ILE A 81 -11.64 7.04 -5.05
N GLY A 82 -12.79 6.49 -5.44
CA GLY A 82 -13.16 5.13 -5.05
C GLY A 82 -13.76 5.03 -3.66
N CYS A 83 -14.38 6.10 -3.16
CA CYS A 83 -15.11 6.04 -1.90
C CYS A 83 -16.50 5.41 -2.09
N ALA A 84 -16.96 4.64 -1.09
CA ALA A 84 -18.32 4.14 -1.06
C ALA A 84 -19.30 5.33 -0.92
N ASP A 85 -20.29 5.44 -1.82
CA ASP A 85 -21.38 6.37 -1.61
C ASP A 85 -22.23 5.90 -0.42
N ASN A 86 -22.53 6.84 0.49
CA ASN A 86 -23.18 6.55 1.76
C ASN A 86 -24.60 6.00 1.62
N ASP A 87 -25.25 6.20 0.50
CA ASP A 87 -26.68 5.86 0.34
C ASP A 87 -26.93 4.48 -0.29
N ALA A 88 -25.94 3.89 -0.97
CA ALA A 88 -26.15 2.66 -1.75
C ALA A 88 -25.43 1.40 -1.20
N ASN A 89 -24.52 1.52 -0.23
CA ASN A 89 -23.65 0.42 0.26
C ASN A 89 -22.88 -0.34 -0.88
N VAL A 90 -22.73 0.27 -2.03
CA VAL A 90 -21.98 -0.31 -3.15
C VAL A 90 -20.68 0.46 -3.27
N PRO A 91 -19.54 -0.16 -2.93
CA PRO A 91 -18.25 0.48 -3.12
C PRO A 91 -17.91 0.54 -4.61
N HIS A 92 -17.46 1.68 -5.08
CA HIS A 92 -16.96 1.88 -6.42
C HIS A 92 -15.44 2.01 -6.36
N PHE A 93 -14.71 1.08 -6.98
CA PHE A 93 -13.25 1.05 -6.93
C PHE A 93 -12.64 1.42 -8.27
N PHE A 94 -11.50 2.08 -8.21
CA PHE A 94 -10.65 2.17 -9.38
C PHE A 94 -9.82 0.89 -9.52
N SER A 95 -9.94 0.22 -10.67
CA SER A 95 -9.27 -1.04 -10.99
C SER A 95 -8.37 -0.93 -12.24
N GLY A 96 -8.17 0.26 -12.74
CA GLY A 96 -7.39 0.54 -13.94
C GLY A 96 -5.94 0.93 -13.63
N LYS A 97 -5.34 1.63 -14.59
CA LYS A 97 -3.98 2.15 -14.49
C LYS A 97 -3.99 3.67 -14.38
N PHE A 98 -3.36 4.19 -13.34
CA PHE A 98 -3.19 5.63 -13.13
C PHE A 98 -1.70 5.99 -13.19
N TYR A 99 -1.33 6.76 -14.18
CA TYR A 99 0.04 7.23 -14.39
C TYR A 99 0.16 8.70 -13.99
N GLY A 100 0.85 8.97 -12.91
CA GLY A 100 1.16 10.34 -12.45
C GLY A 100 2.23 11.02 -13.29
N ASN A 101 3.01 10.27 -14.08
CA ASN A 101 4.07 10.76 -14.99
C ASN A 101 5.12 11.67 -14.33
N GLY A 102 5.29 11.57 -13.02
CA GLY A 102 6.17 12.43 -12.23
C GLY A 102 5.55 13.76 -11.82
N HIS A 103 4.30 14.01 -12.18
CA HIS A 103 3.60 15.24 -11.80
C HIS A 103 3.21 15.27 -10.34
N THR A 104 3.02 16.48 -9.85
CA THR A 104 2.68 16.77 -8.45
C THR A 104 1.23 17.26 -8.35
N ILE A 105 0.51 16.70 -7.38
CA ILE A 105 -0.74 17.25 -6.90
C ILE A 105 -0.47 17.89 -5.54
N SER A 106 -0.59 19.22 -5.47
CA SER A 106 -0.25 20.01 -4.30
C SER A 106 -1.47 20.58 -3.59
N ASN A 107 -1.27 20.98 -2.32
CA ASN A 107 -2.29 21.57 -1.47
C ASN A 107 -3.53 20.68 -1.26
N LEU A 108 -3.34 19.37 -1.28
CA LEU A 108 -4.38 18.42 -0.91
C LEU A 108 -4.70 18.56 0.58
N ASP A 109 -5.97 18.81 0.88
CA ASP A 109 -6.50 18.84 2.24
C ASP A 109 -7.46 17.67 2.42
N PHE A 110 -7.04 16.70 3.24
CA PHE A 110 -7.81 15.50 3.52
C PHE A 110 -8.76 15.66 4.71
N SER A 111 -8.83 16.84 5.34
CA SER A 111 -9.44 17.04 6.65
C SER A 111 -10.96 16.88 6.68
N GLU A 112 -11.67 17.06 5.56
CA GLU A 112 -13.14 17.09 5.53
C GLU A 112 -13.85 15.76 5.25
N ASN A 113 -13.13 14.73 4.79
CA ASN A 113 -13.76 13.49 4.34
C ASN A 113 -14.06 12.47 5.44
N TYR A 114 -13.96 12.89 6.68
CA TYR A 114 -13.97 12.03 7.84
C TYR A 114 -15.38 11.83 8.41
N GLY A 115 -15.86 10.58 8.48
CA GLY A 115 -16.88 10.27 9.46
C GLY A 115 -18.24 9.78 8.99
N LYS A 116 -18.40 9.27 7.78
CA LYS A 116 -19.71 8.82 7.30
C LYS A 116 -19.87 7.31 7.09
N THR A 117 -18.81 6.52 7.12
CA THR A 117 -18.86 5.07 6.93
C THR A 117 -18.34 4.30 8.15
N ALA A 118 -18.74 3.04 8.32
CA ALA A 118 -18.33 2.19 9.45
C ALA A 118 -16.81 1.88 9.43
N TYR A 119 -16.17 1.92 8.25
CA TYR A 119 -14.73 1.71 8.05
C TYR A 119 -14.23 2.61 6.91
N PRO A 120 -14.09 3.91 7.16
CA PRO A 120 -13.68 4.81 6.11
C PRO A 120 -12.21 4.62 5.75
N SER A 121 -11.94 4.37 4.48
CA SER A 121 -10.64 4.50 3.87
C SER A 121 -10.49 5.86 3.21
N PHE A 122 -9.28 6.40 3.31
CA PHE A 122 -8.98 7.75 2.82
C PHE A 122 -7.65 7.82 2.11
N GLY A 123 -7.55 8.72 1.16
CA GLY A 123 -6.33 9.07 0.49
C GLY A 123 -6.60 9.87 -0.76
N PHE A 124 -5.63 9.92 -1.65
CA PHE A 124 -5.92 10.31 -3.02
C PHE A 124 -6.90 9.31 -3.64
N PHE A 125 -6.60 8.00 -3.50
CA PHE A 125 -7.60 6.95 -3.64
C PHE A 125 -8.06 6.49 -2.25
N SER A 126 -9.35 6.28 -2.09
CA SER A 126 -9.91 5.63 -0.90
C SER A 126 -9.52 4.16 -0.90
N GLU A 127 -10.01 3.44 -1.90
CA GLU A 127 -9.69 2.03 -2.12
C GLU A 127 -9.41 1.77 -3.59
N VAL A 128 -8.45 0.87 -3.84
CA VAL A 128 -8.13 0.37 -5.17
C VAL A 128 -8.04 -1.14 -5.16
N TYR A 129 -8.52 -1.76 -6.23
CA TYR A 129 -8.53 -3.21 -6.37
C TYR A 129 -8.06 -3.63 -7.76
N GLY A 130 -6.99 -4.43 -7.84
CA GLY A 130 -6.39 -4.83 -9.12
C GLY A 130 -5.80 -3.68 -9.92
N ALA A 131 -5.47 -2.56 -9.27
CA ALA A 131 -5.02 -1.34 -9.93
C ALA A 131 -3.49 -1.25 -10.02
N GLU A 132 -3.03 -0.47 -11.00
CA GLU A 132 -1.64 -0.03 -11.11
C GLU A 132 -1.57 1.49 -10.99
N ILE A 133 -0.90 1.99 -9.95
CA ILE A 133 -0.71 3.43 -9.70
C ILE A 133 0.78 3.72 -9.74
N SER A 134 1.20 4.70 -10.53
CA SER A 134 2.63 4.98 -10.63
C SER A 134 2.96 6.46 -10.82
N GLY A 135 4.14 6.85 -10.31
CA GLY A 135 4.79 8.12 -10.61
C GLY A 135 4.02 9.36 -10.16
N LEU A 136 3.29 9.30 -9.06
CA LEU A 136 2.50 10.39 -8.52
C LEU A 136 3.19 11.01 -7.29
N THR A 137 3.35 12.33 -7.27
CA THR A 137 3.74 13.08 -6.08
C THR A 137 2.53 13.76 -5.47
N ILE A 138 2.31 13.54 -4.16
CA ILE A 138 1.22 14.17 -3.41
C ILE A 138 1.82 15.02 -2.31
N GLN A 139 1.41 16.30 -2.28
CA GLN A 139 1.78 17.27 -1.25
C GLN A 139 0.52 17.83 -0.60
N GLY A 140 0.54 17.97 0.72
CA GLY A 140 -0.61 18.48 1.43
C GLY A 140 -0.53 18.28 2.93
N LYS A 141 -1.71 18.24 3.53
CA LYS A 141 -1.84 18.02 4.97
C LYS A 141 -3.05 17.16 5.29
N LEU A 142 -2.97 16.50 6.42
CA LEU A 142 -4.09 15.84 7.04
C LEU A 142 -4.19 16.30 8.49
N ASP A 143 -5.22 17.06 8.79
CA ASP A 143 -5.58 17.43 10.16
C ASP A 143 -6.80 16.59 10.58
N VAL A 144 -6.61 15.62 11.45
CA VAL A 144 -7.70 14.74 11.85
C VAL A 144 -8.46 15.30 13.01
N SER A 145 -9.74 15.59 12.79
CA SER A 145 -10.62 16.19 13.80
C SER A 145 -11.70 15.25 14.34
N ASN A 146 -11.80 14.00 13.86
CA ASN A 146 -12.85 13.07 14.25
C ASN A 146 -12.31 11.75 14.82
N SER A 147 -13.02 11.17 15.79
CA SER A 147 -12.74 9.83 16.32
C SER A 147 -13.38 8.77 15.46
N GLY A 148 -12.61 7.76 15.03
CA GLY A 148 -13.12 6.65 14.26
C GLY A 148 -12.01 5.69 13.86
N TYR A 149 -12.39 4.59 13.23
CA TYR A 149 -11.45 3.64 12.63
C TYR A 149 -11.21 4.05 11.18
N VAL A 150 -9.95 4.17 10.77
CA VAL A 150 -9.60 4.75 9.48
C VAL A 150 -8.39 4.07 8.87
N TYR A 151 -8.49 3.75 7.59
CA TYR A 151 -7.33 3.42 6.77
C TYR A 151 -6.91 4.64 5.98
N PHE A 152 -5.96 5.40 6.51
CA PHE A 152 -5.41 6.54 5.80
C PHE A 152 -4.11 6.16 5.08
N GLY A 153 -4.09 6.46 3.78
CA GLY A 153 -2.88 6.43 2.96
C GLY A 153 -2.86 7.62 2.01
N THR A 154 -1.77 8.37 1.96
CA THR A 154 -1.70 9.56 1.10
C THR A 154 -1.97 9.23 -0.36
N VAL A 155 -1.51 8.07 -0.85
CA VAL A 155 -1.81 7.57 -2.19
C VAL A 155 -3.07 6.72 -2.17
N ALA A 156 -3.16 5.73 -1.29
CA ALA A 156 -4.34 4.87 -1.19
C ALA A 156 -4.61 4.47 0.26
N GLY A 157 -5.85 4.62 0.72
CA GLY A 157 -6.28 4.13 2.03
C GLY A 157 -6.16 2.61 2.11
N VAL A 158 -6.70 1.92 1.10
CA VAL A 158 -6.57 0.47 0.92
C VAL A 158 -6.12 0.15 -0.51
N ALA A 159 -5.15 -0.73 -0.64
CA ALA A 159 -4.74 -1.32 -1.91
C ALA A 159 -4.85 -2.84 -1.81
N ALA A 160 -5.70 -3.47 -2.63
CA ALA A 160 -5.87 -4.90 -2.71
C ALA A 160 -5.56 -5.41 -4.12
N ASP A 161 -4.82 -6.53 -4.23
CA ASP A 161 -4.36 -7.10 -5.51
C ASP A 161 -3.71 -6.06 -6.44
N SER A 162 -3.07 -5.04 -5.87
CA SER A 162 -2.70 -3.83 -6.60
C SER A 162 -1.18 -3.58 -6.57
N LYS A 163 -0.74 -2.69 -7.46
CA LYS A 163 0.64 -2.24 -7.51
C LYS A 163 0.73 -0.72 -7.39
N ILE A 164 1.50 -0.23 -6.42
CA ILE A 164 1.82 1.19 -6.27
C ILE A 164 3.34 1.35 -6.45
N SER A 165 3.76 2.14 -7.43
CA SER A 165 5.16 2.24 -7.81
C SER A 165 5.63 3.67 -8.04
N GLY A 166 6.81 4.04 -7.52
CA GLY A 166 7.43 5.35 -7.77
C GLY A 166 6.63 6.56 -7.29
N CYS A 167 5.76 6.37 -6.29
CA CYS A 167 4.96 7.46 -5.73
C CYS A 167 5.69 8.14 -4.57
N VAL A 168 5.48 9.44 -4.42
CA VAL A 168 6.05 10.26 -3.36
C VAL A 168 4.95 10.89 -2.53
N SER A 169 5.02 10.71 -1.22
CA SER A 169 4.19 11.40 -0.24
C SER A 169 5.01 12.49 0.44
N ASP A 170 4.55 13.73 0.34
CA ASP A 170 5.05 14.88 1.09
C ASP A 170 3.86 15.53 1.82
N VAL A 171 3.16 14.70 2.58
CA VAL A 171 1.97 15.08 3.35
C VAL A 171 2.30 14.99 4.83
N SER A 172 2.20 16.10 5.53
CA SER A 172 2.35 16.12 6.99
C SER A 172 1.05 15.72 7.65
N PHE A 173 1.17 14.86 8.66
CA PHE A 173 0.08 14.41 9.49
C PHE A 173 0.29 14.86 10.94
N THR A 174 -0.73 15.46 11.53
CA THR A 174 -0.73 15.82 12.96
C THR A 174 -2.09 15.47 13.56
N ASP A 175 -2.08 14.75 14.68
CA ASP A 175 -3.31 14.53 15.45
C ASP A 175 -3.70 15.80 16.20
N THR A 176 -4.97 16.19 16.13
CA THR A 176 -5.43 17.38 16.82
C THR A 176 -6.03 17.06 18.17
N ASP A 177 -7.05 16.41 18.43
CA ASP A 177 -7.57 16.17 19.78
C ASP A 177 -8.42 14.89 19.95
N LYS A 178 -8.48 14.03 18.92
CA LYS A 178 -9.40 12.90 18.93
C LYS A 178 -8.68 11.59 18.61
N TYR A 179 -9.25 10.51 19.13
CA TYR A 179 -8.73 9.16 18.94
C TYR A 179 -8.90 8.71 17.50
N ILE A 180 -7.79 8.40 16.85
CA ILE A 180 -7.74 7.74 15.57
C ILE A 180 -7.40 6.27 15.81
N ASN A 181 -8.13 5.37 15.18
CA ASN A 181 -7.77 3.96 15.08
C ASN A 181 -7.56 3.60 13.60
N GLY A 182 -6.80 2.58 13.29
CA GLY A 182 -6.58 2.14 11.92
C GLY A 182 -5.15 2.29 11.45
N THR A 183 -4.93 2.99 10.33
CA THR A 183 -3.58 3.13 9.75
C THR A 183 -3.29 4.54 9.29
N VAL A 184 -1.99 4.91 9.32
CA VAL A 184 -1.46 6.16 8.72
C VAL A 184 -0.18 5.83 7.98
N ALA A 185 -0.13 6.10 6.67
CA ALA A 185 1.02 5.82 5.82
C ALA A 185 0.92 6.49 4.43
N LEU A 186 1.83 6.17 3.50
CA LEU A 186 1.65 6.41 2.07
C LEU A 186 0.54 5.49 1.50
N CYS A 187 0.53 4.22 1.87
CA CYS A 187 -0.57 3.27 1.66
C CYS A 187 -1.05 2.76 3.02
N GLY A 188 -2.31 3.01 3.38
CA GLY A 188 -2.84 2.66 4.70
C GLY A 188 -2.82 1.14 4.93
N TYR A 189 -3.47 0.39 4.07
CA TYR A 189 -3.51 -1.06 4.13
C TYR A 189 -3.21 -1.68 2.76
N ALA A 190 -2.16 -2.49 2.69
CA ALA A 190 -1.79 -3.27 1.51
C ALA A 190 -2.16 -4.74 1.73
N ILE A 191 -2.98 -5.31 0.83
CA ILE A 191 -3.43 -6.70 0.84
C ILE A 191 -3.07 -7.33 -0.50
N ASP A 192 -2.36 -8.47 -0.50
CA ASP A 192 -1.96 -9.18 -1.72
C ASP A 192 -1.30 -8.25 -2.77
N SER A 193 -0.60 -7.20 -2.31
CA SER A 193 -0.17 -6.08 -3.13
C SER A 193 1.35 -5.89 -3.15
N THR A 194 1.83 -5.11 -4.13
CA THR A 194 3.22 -4.70 -4.21
C THR A 194 3.34 -3.18 -4.14
N ILE A 195 4.09 -2.70 -3.15
CA ILE A 195 4.43 -1.29 -2.98
C ILE A 195 5.93 -1.14 -3.20
N GLU A 196 6.32 -0.42 -4.25
CA GLU A 196 7.74 -0.36 -4.62
C GLU A 196 8.21 1.02 -5.08
N TYR A 197 9.49 1.31 -4.85
CA TYR A 197 10.13 2.57 -5.25
C TYR A 197 9.43 3.83 -4.74
N CYS A 198 8.63 3.70 -3.66
CA CYS A 198 7.90 4.80 -3.08
C CYS A 198 8.71 5.51 -2.00
N GLN A 199 8.44 6.80 -1.81
CA GLN A 199 9.10 7.60 -0.80
C GLN A 199 8.09 8.38 0.05
N ASN A 200 8.25 8.34 1.38
CA ASN A 200 7.62 9.30 2.28
C ASN A 200 8.65 10.36 2.70
N LYS A 201 8.25 11.64 2.57
CA LYS A 201 8.99 12.83 3.02
C LYS A 201 8.23 13.59 4.10
N GLY A 202 6.92 13.35 4.22
CA GLY A 202 6.05 14.02 5.17
C GLY A 202 6.29 13.53 6.60
N ASN A 203 6.15 14.44 7.55
CA ASN A 203 6.29 14.13 8.97
C ASN A 203 4.95 13.65 9.55
N PHE A 204 5.00 12.56 10.31
CA PHE A 204 3.84 12.01 10.99
C PHE A 204 3.97 12.20 12.51
N SER A 205 3.01 12.89 13.11
CA SER A 205 3.01 13.19 14.54
C SER A 205 1.69 12.78 15.18
N ILE A 206 1.72 11.74 16.01
CA ILE A 206 0.60 11.27 16.81
C ILE A 206 1.00 11.35 18.27
N THR A 207 0.49 12.38 18.95
CA THR A 207 0.88 12.73 20.32
C THR A 207 -0.12 12.28 21.38
N LYS A 208 -1.27 11.77 20.95
CA LYS A 208 -2.31 11.24 21.84
C LYS A 208 -2.23 9.72 21.96
N ASP A 209 -2.64 9.22 23.12
CA ASP A 209 -2.75 7.78 23.36
C ASP A 209 -3.84 7.17 22.47
N VAL A 210 -3.41 6.40 21.48
CA VAL A 210 -4.28 5.69 20.54
C VAL A 210 -4.07 4.20 20.69
N SER A 211 -5.15 3.47 20.96
CA SER A 211 -5.06 2.06 21.35
C SER A 211 -4.96 1.07 20.19
N SER A 212 -5.18 1.49 18.97
CA SER A 212 -5.29 0.58 17.81
C SER A 212 -4.91 1.24 16.48
N LEU A 213 -3.77 1.92 16.44
CA LEU A 213 -3.25 2.53 15.22
C LEU A 213 -1.94 1.89 14.78
N GLN A 214 -1.80 1.66 13.47
CA GLN A 214 -0.55 1.24 12.84
C GLN A 214 -0.01 2.39 11.99
N MET A 215 1.18 2.88 12.32
CA MET A 215 1.83 3.95 11.60
C MET A 215 3.07 3.45 10.88
N GLY A 216 3.12 3.64 9.56
CA GLY A 216 4.29 3.34 8.73
C GLY A 216 4.61 4.49 7.80
N GLY A 217 5.87 4.74 7.50
CA GLY A 217 6.22 5.75 6.50
C GLY A 217 5.66 5.39 5.12
N ILE A 218 5.66 4.11 4.77
CA ILE A 218 5.22 3.61 3.47
C ILE A 218 3.90 2.83 3.58
N VAL A 219 3.81 1.86 4.48
CA VAL A 219 2.58 1.06 4.65
C VAL A 219 2.20 1.00 6.13
N GLY A 220 0.96 1.28 6.45
CA GLY A 220 0.45 1.15 7.82
C GLY A 220 0.33 -0.31 8.23
N LEU A 221 -0.40 -1.09 7.45
CA LEU A 221 -0.60 -2.53 7.63
C LEU A 221 -0.33 -3.27 6.32
N ALA A 222 0.55 -4.26 6.33
CA ALA A 222 0.83 -5.11 5.19
C ALA A 222 0.41 -6.55 5.46
N GLN A 223 -0.43 -7.10 4.59
CA GLN A 223 -0.90 -8.47 4.63
C GLN A 223 -0.61 -9.16 3.30
N ASN A 224 0.13 -10.26 3.34
CA ASN A 224 0.51 -11.04 2.14
C ASN A 224 1.12 -10.18 1.02
N SER A 225 1.79 -9.09 1.38
CA SER A 225 2.24 -8.04 0.47
C SER A 225 3.76 -7.88 0.46
N THR A 226 4.27 -7.29 -0.61
CA THR A 226 5.69 -6.97 -0.73
C THR A 226 5.91 -5.46 -0.74
N VAL A 227 6.73 -4.97 0.19
CA VAL A 227 7.21 -3.59 0.23
C VAL A 227 8.69 -3.59 -0.10
N GLN A 228 9.07 -2.99 -1.23
CA GLN A 228 10.45 -3.08 -1.67
C GLN A 228 10.96 -1.78 -2.29
N TYR A 229 12.26 -1.51 -2.15
CA TYR A 229 12.90 -0.32 -2.70
C TYR A 229 12.22 0.99 -2.27
N CYS A 230 11.69 1.02 -1.05
CA CYS A 230 10.99 2.19 -0.52
C CYS A 230 11.84 2.91 0.53
N ALA A 231 11.61 4.21 0.66
CA ALA A 231 12.33 5.04 1.62
C ALA A 231 11.40 5.91 2.46
N ASN A 232 11.70 6.03 3.74
CA ASN A 232 11.10 7.03 4.60
C ASN A 232 12.19 8.02 5.06
N THR A 233 11.98 9.30 4.76
CA THR A 233 12.85 10.39 5.21
C THR A 233 12.13 11.38 6.12
N GLY A 234 10.81 11.22 6.27
CA GLY A 234 10.00 12.02 7.19
C GLY A 234 10.14 11.57 8.64
N ASP A 235 10.05 12.52 9.55
CA ASP A 235 10.11 12.27 10.98
C ASP A 235 8.81 11.63 11.48
N MET A 236 8.93 10.78 12.48
CA MET A 236 7.80 10.06 13.06
C MET A 236 7.77 10.21 14.58
N THR A 237 6.77 10.92 15.09
CA THR A 237 6.50 11.03 16.52
C THR A 237 5.24 10.24 16.83
N SER A 238 5.31 9.30 17.78
CA SER A 238 4.22 8.35 17.91
C SER A 238 3.95 7.87 19.32
N TRP A 239 2.67 7.91 19.67
CA TRP A 239 2.06 7.22 20.81
C TRP A 239 1.27 5.97 20.36
N THR A 240 1.55 5.41 19.20
CA THR A 240 0.76 4.30 18.64
C THR A 240 1.29 2.93 19.06
N PRO A 241 0.44 1.89 19.10
CA PRO A 241 0.88 0.54 19.44
C PRO A 241 1.89 -0.06 18.45
N CYS A 242 1.85 0.34 17.18
CA CYS A 242 2.73 -0.20 16.15
C CYS A 242 3.23 0.93 15.25
N THR A 243 4.51 1.26 15.36
CA THR A 243 5.15 2.28 14.51
C THR A 243 6.41 1.72 13.87
N GLY A 244 6.50 1.81 12.55
CA GLY A 244 7.69 1.45 11.80
C GLY A 244 8.09 2.50 10.78
N GLY A 245 9.37 2.74 10.61
CA GLY A 245 9.86 3.69 9.62
C GLY A 245 9.37 3.37 8.20
N ILE A 246 9.18 2.10 7.87
CA ILE A 246 8.65 1.64 6.59
C ILE A 246 7.25 1.05 6.76
N VAL A 247 7.07 0.06 7.64
CA VAL A 247 5.77 -0.60 7.82
C VAL A 247 5.37 -0.59 9.29
N GLY A 248 4.16 -0.14 9.61
CA GLY A 248 3.64 -0.18 10.98
C GLY A 248 3.48 -1.63 11.46
N GLN A 249 2.78 -2.44 10.71
CA GLN A 249 2.57 -3.84 11.05
C GLN A 249 2.66 -4.76 9.84
N LEU A 250 3.43 -5.84 9.97
CA LEU A 250 3.72 -6.80 8.92
C LEU A 250 3.11 -8.16 9.27
N TYR A 251 2.18 -8.67 8.44
CA TYR A 251 1.48 -9.91 8.66
C TYR A 251 1.59 -10.90 7.51
N GLN A 252 1.34 -12.19 7.83
CA GLN A 252 1.29 -13.30 6.89
C GLN A 252 2.52 -13.29 5.97
N ALA A 253 2.56 -13.89 4.85
CA ALA A 253 3.72 -13.98 3.98
C ALA A 253 4.33 -12.63 3.47
N SER A 254 4.06 -11.51 4.18
CA SER A 254 4.55 -10.18 3.78
C SER A 254 6.06 -10.02 3.91
N LYS A 255 6.62 -9.14 3.08
CA LYS A 255 8.07 -8.92 3.00
C LYS A 255 8.41 -7.43 2.92
N ILE A 256 9.51 -7.05 3.57
CA ILE A 256 10.16 -5.75 3.38
C ILE A 256 11.56 -6.02 2.84
N ILE A 257 11.89 -5.48 1.67
CA ILE A 257 13.13 -5.79 0.97
C ILE A 257 13.79 -4.53 0.43
N ASN A 258 15.09 -4.34 0.67
CA ASN A 258 15.83 -3.19 0.15
C ASN A 258 15.17 -1.84 0.47
N CYS A 259 14.67 -1.66 1.68
CA CYS A 259 14.07 -0.41 2.12
C CYS A 259 14.95 0.29 3.14
N TYR A 260 14.82 1.60 3.26
CA TYR A 260 15.52 2.32 4.32
C TYR A 260 14.67 3.41 4.97
N SER A 261 15.00 3.73 6.22
CA SER A 261 14.43 4.89 6.93
C SER A 261 15.55 5.73 7.55
N THR A 262 15.46 7.04 7.36
CA THR A 262 16.43 8.02 7.89
C THR A 262 15.75 9.14 8.68
N GLY A 263 14.42 9.19 8.72
CA GLY A 263 13.68 10.13 9.53
C GLY A 263 13.93 9.94 11.04
N LYS A 264 13.86 11.02 11.79
CA LYS A 264 13.93 10.98 13.26
C LYS A 264 12.70 10.24 13.79
N MET A 265 12.92 9.36 14.76
CA MET A 265 11.87 8.59 15.39
C MET A 265 11.76 8.94 16.88
N VAL A 266 10.58 9.40 17.30
CA VAL A 266 10.29 9.82 18.68
C VAL A 266 9.16 8.96 19.23
N PRO A 267 9.48 7.83 19.90
CA PRO A 267 8.47 7.04 20.59
C PRO A 267 7.96 7.81 21.82
N LEU A 268 6.65 7.86 21.95
CA LEU A 268 5.94 8.42 23.09
C LEU A 268 5.26 7.27 23.86
N GLY A 269 5.09 7.41 25.18
CA GLY A 269 4.22 6.51 25.94
C GLY A 269 4.90 5.51 26.86
N ILE A 270 4.09 4.68 27.50
CA ILE A 270 4.39 3.88 28.68
C ILE A 270 4.22 2.37 28.49
N GLY A 271 4.71 1.80 27.41
CA GLY A 271 4.75 0.32 27.28
C GLY A 271 3.82 -0.22 26.21
N ASN A 272 3.94 -1.47 25.83
CA ASN A 272 3.21 -2.21 24.77
C ASN A 272 3.18 -1.56 23.38
N THR A 273 4.04 -0.60 23.11
CA THR A 273 4.21 0.00 21.80
C THR A 273 5.35 -0.67 21.07
N ASP A 274 5.08 -1.23 19.89
CA ASP A 274 6.09 -1.80 19.01
C ASP A 274 6.62 -0.70 18.10
N PHE A 275 7.85 -0.27 18.38
CA PHE A 275 8.47 0.85 17.70
C PHE A 275 9.78 0.42 17.05
N GLY A 276 9.82 0.38 15.72
CA GLY A 276 10.99 -0.10 14.98
C GLY A 276 11.44 0.81 13.86
N GLY A 277 12.73 0.89 13.63
CA GLY A 277 13.32 1.71 12.58
C GLY A 277 12.85 1.33 11.17
N ILE A 278 12.50 0.06 10.96
CA ILE A 278 11.94 -0.46 9.69
C ILE A 278 10.50 -0.93 9.89
N ALA A 279 10.22 -1.78 10.85
CA ALA A 279 8.87 -2.28 11.09
C ALA A 279 8.48 -2.14 12.57
N GLY A 280 7.24 -1.77 12.87
CA GLY A 280 6.73 -1.76 14.24
C GLY A 280 6.56 -3.18 14.75
N THR A 281 5.53 -3.87 14.33
CA THR A 281 5.26 -5.26 14.68
C THR A 281 5.47 -6.19 13.49
N VAL A 282 6.10 -7.34 13.72
CA VAL A 282 6.36 -8.36 12.70
C VAL A 282 5.64 -9.64 13.08
N GLY A 283 4.83 -10.17 12.18
CA GLY A 283 4.10 -11.43 12.39
C GLY A 283 4.89 -12.66 11.94
N ALA A 284 4.34 -13.83 12.26
CA ALA A 284 4.86 -15.11 11.79
C ALA A 284 4.86 -15.20 10.25
N GLY A 285 5.83 -15.89 9.67
CA GLY A 285 5.96 -16.12 8.23
C GLY A 285 6.38 -14.90 7.40
N THR A 286 6.74 -13.79 8.04
CA THR A 286 7.18 -12.57 7.36
C THR A 286 8.69 -12.51 7.17
N LYS A 287 9.17 -11.61 6.29
CA LYS A 287 10.60 -11.42 6.05
C LYS A 287 10.98 -9.94 5.97
N ILE A 288 12.08 -9.56 6.63
CA ILE A 288 12.75 -8.27 6.46
C ILE A 288 14.19 -8.55 6.00
N SER A 289 14.57 -8.03 4.83
CA SER A 289 15.90 -8.29 4.28
C SER A 289 16.52 -7.10 3.57
N HIS A 290 17.85 -6.94 3.75
CA HIS A 290 18.64 -5.91 3.09
C HIS A 290 18.12 -4.49 3.34
N CYS A 291 17.59 -4.25 4.54
CA CYS A 291 17.05 -2.97 4.95
C CYS A 291 18.01 -2.27 5.91
N TYR A 292 17.96 -0.94 5.95
CA TYR A 292 18.69 -0.24 6.99
C TYR A 292 17.92 0.94 7.58
N PHE A 293 18.19 1.18 8.87
CA PHE A 293 17.71 2.34 9.60
C PHE A 293 18.90 3.20 10.03
N ALA A 294 18.91 4.47 9.60
CA ALA A 294 19.96 5.44 9.93
C ALA A 294 19.39 6.76 10.49
N GLY A 295 18.16 6.72 11.00
CA GLY A 295 17.52 7.85 11.68
C GLY A 295 17.86 7.93 13.16
N GLU A 296 17.82 9.12 13.73
CA GLU A 296 17.92 9.32 15.18
C GLU A 296 16.72 8.71 15.91
N VAL A 297 16.95 8.04 17.04
CA VAL A 297 15.87 7.62 17.96
C VAL A 297 15.94 8.50 19.21
N ASP A 298 14.92 9.34 19.41
CA ASP A 298 14.84 10.24 20.55
C ASP A 298 13.96 9.63 21.65
N LEU A 299 14.60 9.11 22.68
CA LEU A 299 13.95 8.49 23.85
C LEU A 299 13.63 9.48 24.98
N SER A 300 13.83 10.78 24.79
CA SER A 300 13.68 11.78 25.86
C SER A 300 12.25 11.85 26.43
N GLN A 301 11.26 11.48 25.63
CA GLN A 301 9.84 11.44 26.02
C GLN A 301 9.30 10.03 26.27
N TYR A 302 10.17 9.03 26.22
CA TYR A 302 9.79 7.64 26.42
C TYR A 302 9.85 7.29 27.92
N THR A 303 8.70 7.19 28.56
CA THR A 303 8.58 7.02 30.01
C THR A 303 8.28 5.59 30.45
N ALA A 304 8.48 4.59 29.58
CA ALA A 304 8.17 3.21 29.90
C ALA A 304 8.98 2.70 31.10
N THR A 305 8.29 2.43 32.20
CA THR A 305 8.84 1.86 33.43
C THR A 305 8.79 0.32 33.44
N THR A 306 8.19 -0.28 32.41
CA THR A 306 7.99 -1.73 32.32
C THR A 306 9.16 -2.41 31.65
N PRO A 307 9.47 -3.70 31.97
CA PRO A 307 10.51 -4.47 31.29
C PRO A 307 10.19 -4.80 29.83
N TYR A 308 9.09 -4.31 29.30
CA TYR A 308 8.59 -4.57 27.96
C TYR A 308 8.84 -3.39 26.99
N LYS A 309 10.07 -2.87 27.00
CA LYS A 309 10.48 -1.92 25.96
C LYS A 309 10.53 -2.65 24.61
N ARG A 310 9.48 -2.55 23.83
CA ARG A 310 9.42 -3.16 22.49
C ARG A 310 9.92 -2.15 21.45
N LEU A 311 11.17 -1.77 21.61
CA LEU A 311 11.92 -0.90 20.72
C LEU A 311 12.92 -1.72 19.91
N GLY A 312 13.14 -1.36 18.67
CA GLY A 312 14.17 -2.01 17.85
C GLY A 312 14.65 -1.15 16.70
N GLY A 313 15.91 -1.24 16.38
CA GLY A 313 16.50 -0.57 15.22
C GLY A 313 15.94 -1.10 13.89
N ILE A 314 15.55 -2.39 13.86
CA ILE A 314 14.90 -3.01 12.72
C ILE A 314 13.40 -3.23 12.99
N ALA A 315 13.05 -3.93 14.07
CA ALA A 315 11.66 -4.21 14.39
C ALA A 315 11.38 -4.01 15.88
N GLY A 316 10.27 -3.39 16.22
CA GLY A 316 9.86 -3.13 17.61
C GLY A 316 9.51 -4.41 18.33
N GLY A 317 8.71 -5.27 17.74
CA GLY A 317 8.32 -6.52 18.35
C GLY A 317 7.87 -7.58 17.36
N VAL A 318 7.75 -8.81 17.87
CA VAL A 318 7.23 -9.95 17.13
C VAL A 318 5.92 -10.41 17.77
N SER A 319 4.89 -10.64 16.95
CA SER A 319 3.57 -11.10 17.39
C SER A 319 3.19 -12.44 16.74
N GLY A 320 2.34 -13.20 17.44
CA GLY A 320 1.76 -14.44 16.88
C GLY A 320 2.69 -15.67 16.89
N VAL A 321 3.85 -15.59 17.53
CA VAL A 321 4.76 -16.74 17.64
C VAL A 321 4.39 -17.52 18.92
N SER A 322 3.46 -18.45 18.80
CA SER A 322 3.17 -19.42 19.87
C SER A 322 4.01 -20.68 19.64
N GLY A 323 5.25 -20.69 20.12
CA GLY A 323 6.01 -21.92 20.43
C GLY A 323 6.26 -22.96 19.34
N VAL A 324 5.79 -22.80 18.11
CA VAL A 324 5.99 -23.76 17.02
C VAL A 324 6.94 -23.15 15.99
N SER A 325 8.06 -23.79 15.78
CA SER A 325 9.27 -23.27 15.13
C SER A 325 9.21 -23.03 13.63
N SER A 326 8.10 -23.26 12.94
CA SER A 326 8.04 -23.15 11.47
C SER A 326 7.68 -21.76 10.93
N ASP A 327 7.19 -20.87 11.78
CA ASP A 327 6.61 -19.60 11.35
C ASP A 327 7.25 -18.35 11.98
N THR A 328 8.50 -18.45 12.43
CA THR A 328 9.23 -17.27 12.94
C THR A 328 9.49 -16.28 11.80
N PRO A 329 9.42 -14.96 12.05
CA PRO A 329 9.85 -13.98 11.05
C PRO A 329 11.33 -14.19 10.67
N ALA A 330 11.64 -14.02 9.40
CA ALA A 330 13.00 -14.12 8.90
C ALA A 330 13.63 -12.73 8.78
N PHE A 331 14.85 -12.59 9.32
CA PHE A 331 15.65 -11.38 9.22
C PHE A 331 16.95 -11.71 8.49
N GLU A 332 17.35 -10.88 7.52
CA GLU A 332 18.53 -11.16 6.70
C GLU A 332 19.24 -9.87 6.27
N ASN A 333 20.51 -9.72 6.64
CA ASN A 333 21.38 -8.61 6.19
C ASN A 333 20.75 -7.22 6.40
N ASN A 334 20.18 -7.00 7.58
CA ASN A 334 19.65 -5.69 7.96
C ASN A 334 20.65 -4.96 8.86
N TYR A 335 20.61 -3.63 8.79
CA TYR A 335 21.53 -2.76 9.53
C TYR A 335 20.78 -1.62 10.21
N PHE A 336 21.24 -1.21 11.38
CA PHE A 336 20.66 -0.09 12.11
C PHE A 336 21.71 0.73 12.84
N ILE A 337 21.37 2.00 13.07
CA ILE A 337 22.25 2.93 13.78
C ILE A 337 22.35 2.55 15.26
N GLU A 338 23.56 2.56 15.76
CA GLU A 338 23.84 2.41 17.19
C GLU A 338 23.06 3.45 18.01
N THR A 339 22.21 2.98 18.91
CA THR A 339 21.43 3.83 19.81
C THR A 339 21.35 3.15 21.17
N GLU A 340 21.73 3.88 22.22
CA GLU A 340 21.73 3.35 23.57
C GLU A 340 20.35 2.78 23.95
N ASN A 341 20.32 1.55 24.44
CA ASN A 341 19.12 0.82 24.85
C ASN A 341 18.11 0.49 23.71
N VAL A 342 18.51 0.52 22.45
CA VAL A 342 17.70 0.11 21.29
C VAL A 342 18.34 -1.10 20.62
N PRO A 343 17.88 -2.34 20.86
CA PRO A 343 18.39 -3.54 20.19
C PRO A 343 17.91 -3.63 18.73
N ALA A 344 18.39 -4.60 17.97
CA ALA A 344 17.89 -4.86 16.62
C ALA A 344 16.37 -5.11 16.59
N CYS A 345 15.90 -5.95 17.50
CA CYS A 345 14.49 -6.22 17.74
C CYS A 345 14.30 -6.73 19.17
N PHE A 346 13.20 -6.38 19.80
CA PHE A 346 12.86 -6.92 21.11
C PHE A 346 12.78 -8.46 21.08
N LYS A 347 13.62 -9.14 21.88
CA LYS A 347 13.79 -10.60 21.94
C LYS A 347 14.43 -11.29 20.71
N TYR A 348 14.75 -10.56 19.63
CA TYR A 348 15.40 -11.10 18.43
C TYR A 348 16.64 -10.27 18.08
N GLN A 349 17.75 -10.56 18.74
CA GLN A 349 19.00 -9.80 18.58
C GLN A 349 19.58 -9.94 17.16
N ASP A 350 19.31 -11.06 16.48
CA ASP A 350 19.81 -11.35 15.13
C ASP A 350 19.00 -10.66 14.03
N ALA A 351 18.03 -9.79 14.37
CA ALA A 351 17.22 -9.09 13.40
C ALA A 351 18.02 -8.09 12.54
N GLY A 352 19.17 -7.64 13.00
CA GLY A 352 20.04 -6.72 12.28
C GLY A 352 21.40 -6.52 12.96
N THR A 353 22.31 -5.88 12.22
CA THR A 353 23.67 -5.54 12.68
C THR A 353 23.77 -4.05 13.00
N GLU A 354 24.20 -3.74 14.21
CA GLU A 354 24.40 -2.37 14.66
C GLU A 354 25.63 -1.74 14.00
N LYS A 355 25.51 -0.48 13.62
CA LYS A 355 26.57 0.32 13.00
C LYS A 355 26.55 1.76 13.50
N THR A 356 27.70 2.40 13.54
CA THR A 356 27.74 3.85 13.79
C THR A 356 27.26 4.62 12.57
N LEU A 357 26.70 5.83 12.78
CA LEU A 357 26.26 6.68 11.69
C LEU A 357 27.42 7.06 10.76
N GLU A 358 28.60 7.30 11.34
CA GLU A 358 29.82 7.61 10.59
C GLU A 358 30.19 6.47 9.66
N TYR A 359 30.11 5.22 10.11
CA TYR A 359 30.37 4.06 9.27
C TYR A 359 29.31 3.90 8.18
N MET A 360 28.04 4.11 8.49
CA MET A 360 26.95 3.98 7.52
C MET A 360 27.02 5.02 6.38
N LYS A 361 27.81 6.09 6.54
CA LYS A 361 28.09 7.10 5.51
C LYS A 361 29.30 6.79 4.63
N THR A 362 29.95 5.64 4.80
CA THR A 362 31.15 5.28 4.08
C THR A 362 30.89 4.36 2.89
N GLU A 363 31.81 4.38 1.92
CA GLU A 363 31.84 3.40 0.84
C GLU A 363 31.99 1.97 1.35
N ALA A 364 32.64 1.78 2.52
CA ALA A 364 32.77 0.47 3.13
C ALA A 364 31.40 -0.11 3.52
N PHE A 365 30.51 0.68 4.09
CA PHE A 365 29.14 0.25 4.39
C PHE A 365 28.35 -0.02 3.10
N PHE A 366 28.46 0.84 2.10
CA PHE A 366 27.83 0.60 0.81
C PHE A 366 28.27 -0.74 0.20
N ASN A 367 29.57 -1.05 0.24
CA ASN A 367 30.12 -2.30 -0.25
C ASN A 367 29.63 -3.49 0.62
N GLU A 368 29.53 -3.33 1.94
CA GLU A 368 29.03 -4.36 2.83
C GLU A 368 27.58 -4.74 2.48
N ILE A 369 26.67 -3.75 2.44
CA ILE A 369 25.25 -4.01 2.18
C ILE A 369 25.00 -4.52 0.77
N THR A 370 25.74 -4.06 -0.24
CA THR A 370 25.58 -4.52 -1.62
C THR A 370 26.20 -5.89 -1.86
N THR A 371 27.32 -6.21 -1.23
CA THR A 371 27.92 -7.57 -1.26
C THR A 371 27.00 -8.58 -0.58
N ALA A 372 26.29 -8.18 0.47
CA ALA A 372 25.27 -9.00 1.11
C ALA A 372 24.01 -9.21 0.25
N GLY A 373 23.89 -8.55 -0.92
CA GLY A 373 22.76 -8.68 -1.85
C GLY A 373 21.83 -7.48 -1.89
N GLY A 374 22.06 -6.44 -1.09
CA GLY A 374 21.31 -5.20 -1.11
C GLY A 374 21.45 -4.46 -2.45
N LYS A 375 20.39 -3.78 -2.87
CA LYS A 375 20.34 -3.03 -4.13
C LYS A 375 20.34 -1.54 -3.82
N TYR A 376 21.53 -0.97 -3.68
CA TYR A 376 21.74 0.44 -3.36
C TYR A 376 22.73 1.08 -4.34
N ARG A 377 22.70 2.40 -4.42
CA ARG A 377 23.74 3.22 -5.04
C ARG A 377 24.41 4.07 -3.96
N PHE A 378 25.68 4.40 -4.16
CA PHE A 378 26.40 5.30 -3.27
C PHE A 378 26.23 6.73 -3.78
N ASN A 379 25.79 7.64 -2.94
CA ASN A 379 25.66 9.04 -3.31
C ASN A 379 26.90 9.86 -2.89
N SER A 380 27.03 11.06 -3.45
CA SER A 380 28.13 11.98 -3.15
C SER A 380 28.16 12.45 -1.68
N ASN A 381 27.07 12.27 -0.94
CA ASN A 381 26.98 12.66 0.47
C ASN A 381 27.33 11.51 1.43
N GLY A 382 27.78 10.38 0.89
CA GLY A 382 28.26 9.26 1.69
C GLY A 382 27.16 8.35 2.28
N THR A 383 25.93 8.42 1.81
CA THR A 383 24.84 7.57 2.29
C THR A 383 24.40 6.60 1.19
N PRO A 384 24.24 5.31 1.45
CA PRO A 384 23.62 4.40 0.50
C PRO A 384 22.19 4.83 0.20
N LEU A 385 21.84 4.97 -1.06
CA LEU A 385 20.50 5.28 -1.54
C LEU A 385 19.99 4.17 -2.41
N LEU A 386 18.65 4.04 -2.50
CA LEU A 386 18.06 3.14 -3.48
C LEU A 386 18.40 3.57 -4.90
N PRO A 387 18.52 2.63 -5.85
CA PRO A 387 18.71 2.95 -7.26
C PRO A 387 17.58 3.86 -7.75
N GLU A 388 17.90 4.72 -8.68
CA GLU A 388 16.85 5.43 -9.41
C GLU A 388 15.99 4.42 -10.16
N HIS A 389 14.71 4.56 -10.03
CA HIS A 389 13.73 3.73 -10.72
C HIS A 389 12.94 4.60 -11.70
N LYS A 390 12.88 4.14 -12.92
CA LYS A 390 11.98 4.71 -13.91
C LYS A 390 10.70 3.89 -13.90
N TYR A 391 9.66 4.45 -13.31
CA TYR A 391 8.35 3.82 -13.27
C TYR A 391 7.66 3.89 -14.65
N PRO A 392 6.69 3.03 -14.93
CA PRO A 392 5.93 3.09 -16.18
C PRO A 392 5.26 4.45 -16.37
N THR A 393 5.40 5.01 -17.55
CA THR A 393 4.74 6.25 -17.97
C THR A 393 3.82 5.98 -19.14
N VAL A 394 2.90 6.90 -19.41
CA VAL A 394 1.98 6.76 -20.56
C VAL A 394 2.72 6.69 -21.89
N GLU A 395 3.87 7.35 -22.03
CA GLU A 395 4.67 7.29 -23.26
C GLU A 395 5.26 5.91 -23.51
N GLU A 396 5.59 5.18 -22.45
CA GLU A 396 6.14 3.82 -22.56
C GLU A 396 5.06 2.76 -22.72
N THR A 397 3.89 2.95 -22.11
CA THR A 397 2.79 2.00 -22.11
C THR A 397 2.06 1.91 -23.46
N PRO A 398 1.74 2.99 -24.15
CA PRO A 398 1.06 2.91 -25.46
C PRO A 398 1.87 2.14 -26.52
N ARG A 399 3.20 2.21 -26.49
CA ARG A 399 4.05 1.49 -27.44
C ARG A 399 3.91 -0.03 -27.30
N TYR A 400 3.72 -0.54 -26.11
CA TYR A 400 3.47 -1.96 -25.88
C TYR A 400 2.07 -2.40 -26.33
N TYR A 401 1.08 -1.54 -26.20
CA TYR A 401 -0.29 -1.85 -26.63
C TYR A 401 -0.51 -1.64 -28.13
N TYR A 402 0.17 -0.69 -28.75
CA TYR A 402 0.02 -0.38 -30.19
C TYR A 402 0.88 -1.25 -31.12
N ASN A 403 1.95 -1.88 -30.61
CA ASN A 403 2.85 -2.70 -31.43
C ASN A 403 2.63 -4.20 -31.26
N SER A 404 1.61 -4.64 -30.56
CA SER A 404 1.32 -6.09 -30.44
C SER A 404 0.50 -6.65 -31.59
N THR A 405 0.90 -6.37 -32.84
CA THR A 405 0.63 -7.30 -33.97
C THR A 405 1.61 -8.48 -33.98
N THR A 406 2.46 -8.61 -32.98
CA THR A 406 3.20 -9.85 -32.75
C THR A 406 2.29 -10.79 -31.99
N THR A 407 1.70 -11.74 -32.71
CA THR A 407 1.11 -12.95 -32.15
C THR A 407 2.09 -13.58 -31.16
N VAL A 408 1.89 -13.30 -29.86
CA VAL A 408 2.48 -14.11 -28.80
C VAL A 408 1.80 -15.47 -28.96
N LYS A 409 2.57 -16.47 -29.39
CA LYS A 409 2.13 -17.85 -29.31
C LYS A 409 1.83 -18.14 -27.85
N ASP A 410 0.55 -18.34 -27.59
CA ASP A 410 0.01 -18.79 -26.32
C ASP A 410 0.60 -20.17 -26.02
N GLU A 411 1.67 -20.21 -25.22
CA GLU A 411 2.11 -21.44 -24.61
C GLU A 411 1.25 -21.70 -23.37
N GLY A 412 0.10 -22.30 -23.62
CA GLY A 412 -0.69 -23.15 -22.76
C GLY A 412 -0.57 -22.95 -21.25
N LYS A 413 -1.27 -21.97 -20.68
CA LYS A 413 -1.86 -22.08 -19.35
C LYS A 413 -3.35 -21.79 -19.44
N THR A 414 -4.11 -22.85 -19.64
CA THR A 414 -5.56 -22.85 -19.44
C THR A 414 -5.85 -22.68 -17.94
N GLY A 415 -6.06 -21.44 -17.54
CA GLY A 415 -6.65 -21.08 -16.28
C GLY A 415 -7.53 -19.87 -16.56
N SER A 416 -8.83 -20.09 -16.73
CA SER A 416 -9.80 -19.00 -16.77
C SER A 416 -9.59 -18.11 -15.54
N PRO A 417 -9.61 -16.76 -15.68
CA PRO A 417 -9.66 -15.89 -14.53
C PRO A 417 -10.91 -16.30 -13.73
N LYS A 418 -10.71 -16.71 -12.49
CA LYS A 418 -11.86 -16.87 -11.58
C LYS A 418 -12.44 -15.48 -11.41
N THR A 419 -13.63 -15.26 -11.91
CA THR A 419 -14.47 -14.13 -11.53
C THR A 419 -14.72 -14.28 -10.04
N ILE A 420 -13.90 -13.63 -9.23
CA ILE A 420 -14.19 -13.48 -7.81
C ILE A 420 -15.23 -12.37 -7.80
N ASP A 421 -16.44 -12.72 -7.37
CA ASP A 421 -17.47 -11.74 -7.08
C ASP A 421 -16.88 -10.76 -6.05
N ALA A 422 -16.61 -9.52 -6.49
CA ALA A 422 -15.95 -8.50 -5.67
C ALA A 422 -16.69 -8.25 -4.35
N GLY A 423 -18.01 -8.49 -4.33
CA GLY A 423 -18.83 -8.41 -3.13
C GLY A 423 -18.46 -9.44 -2.05
N VAL A 424 -18.11 -10.67 -2.43
CA VAL A 424 -17.80 -11.73 -1.46
C VAL A 424 -16.41 -11.56 -0.84
N GLY A 425 -15.43 -11.07 -1.62
CA GLY A 425 -14.07 -10.82 -1.11
C GLY A 425 -14.04 -9.73 -0.04
N MET A 426 -14.80 -8.65 -0.25
CA MET A 426 -14.88 -7.53 0.69
C MET A 426 -15.59 -7.90 1.99
N TYR A 427 -16.67 -8.69 1.94
CA TYR A 427 -17.33 -9.19 3.16
C TYR A 427 -16.41 -10.11 3.96
N ALA A 428 -15.56 -10.89 3.31
CA ALA A 428 -14.59 -11.75 4.00
C ALA A 428 -13.50 -10.92 4.71
N VAL A 429 -13.00 -9.86 4.08
CA VAL A 429 -12.02 -8.95 4.70
C VAL A 429 -12.63 -8.18 5.86
N SER A 430 -13.84 -7.66 5.69
CA SER A 430 -14.57 -6.98 6.77
C SER A 430 -14.91 -7.92 7.94
N ALA A 431 -15.26 -9.18 7.67
CA ALA A 431 -15.54 -10.17 8.69
C ALA A 431 -14.29 -10.60 9.46
N VAL A 432 -13.14 -10.74 8.80
CA VAL A 432 -11.86 -11.04 9.47
C VAL A 432 -11.40 -9.88 10.35
N LEU A 433 -11.59 -8.64 9.89
CA LEU A 433 -11.25 -7.45 10.66
C LEU A 433 -12.17 -7.27 11.88
N SER A 434 -13.47 -7.60 11.76
CA SER A 434 -14.39 -7.55 12.89
C SER A 434 -14.09 -8.64 13.93
N LEU A 435 -13.65 -9.83 13.52
CA LEU A 435 -13.26 -10.91 14.41
C LEU A 435 -11.96 -10.61 15.18
N THR A 436 -10.96 -10.00 14.54
CA THR A 436 -9.73 -9.61 15.23
C THR A 436 -9.94 -8.45 16.20
N GLY A 437 -10.81 -7.49 15.87
CA GLY A 437 -11.22 -6.42 16.78
C GLY A 437 -12.02 -6.93 17.97
N MET A 438 -12.93 -7.87 17.76
CA MET A 438 -13.75 -8.47 18.84
C MET A 438 -12.95 -9.34 19.81
N VAL A 439 -11.91 -10.03 19.36
CA VAL A 439 -11.04 -10.83 20.24
C VAL A 439 -10.22 -9.93 21.18
N TYR A 440 -9.89 -8.72 20.76
CA TYR A 440 -9.16 -7.79 21.61
C TYR A 440 -10.03 -7.11 22.68
N VAL A 441 -11.30 -6.86 22.37
CA VAL A 441 -12.23 -6.22 23.32
C VAL A 441 -12.72 -7.21 24.40
N ASN A 442 -12.86 -8.51 24.08
CA ASN A 442 -13.32 -9.51 25.05
C ASN A 442 -12.25 -9.96 26.07
N LYS A 443 -10.98 -9.71 25.83
CA LYS A 443 -9.90 -9.99 26.84
C LYS A 443 -9.78 -8.95 27.93
N LYS A 444 -10.48 -7.82 27.86
CA LYS A 444 -10.50 -6.79 28.89
C LYS A 444 -11.68 -6.88 29.88
N LYS A 445 -12.55 -7.87 29.73
CA LYS A 445 -13.73 -8.06 30.61
C LYS A 445 -13.74 -9.37 31.41
N SER A 446 -12.60 -10.07 31.47
CA SER A 446 -12.45 -11.22 32.38
C SER A 446 -11.23 -11.08 33.28
#